data_e1111bccdd9fecca88d4310dbe2e1dc2
#
_entry.id   e1111bccdd9fecca88d4310dbe2e1dc2
#
_cell.length_a   1.000
_cell.length_b   1.000
_cell.length_c   1.000
_cell.angle_alpha   90.00
_cell.angle_beta   90.00
_cell.angle_gamma   90.00
#
_symmetry.space_group_name_H-M   'P 1'
#
loop_
_entity.id
_entity.type
_entity.pdbx_description
1 polymer ?
#
loop_
_entity_poly.entity_id
_entity_poly.type
_entity_poly.pdbx_seq_one_letter_code
_entity_poly.pdbx_strand_id
1 'polypeptide(L)'
;MATIIDGKAWAQKIRNNLKIDCDELKKKCIFPKLAVILVGNDSASKVYVRNKNRACEEVGIDFEEYLLNADITQEELINLINSLNDKKDVHGILLQSPIPNHLDINEAFRTIIPEKDVDGFNPLNVGKLTLGQETFVSCTPY
;
A
#
# COMPACT_ATOMS: atom_id res chain seq x y z
N MET A 1 -35.15 14.50 -1.61
CA MET A 1 -34.73 13.41 -2.53
C MET A 1 -33.44 12.82 -1.96
N ALA A 2 -33.31 11.49 -1.91
CA ALA A 2 -32.08 10.85 -1.46
C ALA A 2 -31.07 10.82 -2.63
N THR A 3 -29.81 11.09 -2.34
CA THR A 3 -28.70 10.96 -3.30
C THR A 3 -28.05 9.60 -3.11
N ILE A 4 -27.92 8.82 -4.19
CA ILE A 4 -27.22 7.53 -4.15
C ILE A 4 -25.71 7.81 -4.31
N ILE A 5 -24.91 7.30 -3.37
CA ILE A 5 -23.44 7.33 -3.47
C ILE A 5 -23.01 6.10 -4.28
N ASP A 6 -22.64 6.31 -5.53
CA ASP A 6 -22.12 5.25 -6.40
C ASP A 6 -20.59 5.13 -6.22
N GLY A 7 -20.18 4.26 -5.28
CA GLY A 7 -18.75 4.03 -4.99
C GLY A 7 -17.97 3.48 -6.18
N LYS A 8 -18.62 2.73 -7.09
CA LYS A 8 -17.96 2.20 -8.30
C LYS A 8 -17.63 3.32 -9.28
N ALA A 9 -18.58 4.22 -9.52
CA ALA A 9 -18.38 5.37 -10.39
C ALA A 9 -17.31 6.32 -9.84
N TRP A 10 -17.31 6.55 -8.52
CA TRP A 10 -16.28 7.34 -7.84
C TRP A 10 -14.89 6.71 -7.95
N ALA A 11 -14.76 5.42 -7.68
CA ALA A 11 -13.50 4.70 -7.81
C ALA A 11 -12.97 4.78 -9.26
N GLN A 12 -13.84 4.66 -10.28
CA GLN A 12 -13.43 4.79 -11.67
C GLN A 12 -12.95 6.22 -12.00
N LYS A 13 -13.62 7.24 -11.48
CA LYS A 13 -13.19 8.63 -11.65
C LYS A 13 -11.81 8.87 -11.04
N ILE A 14 -11.56 8.37 -9.84
CA ILE A 14 -10.25 8.48 -9.19
C ILE A 14 -9.17 7.78 -10.02
N ARG A 15 -9.42 6.55 -10.50
CA ARG A 15 -8.47 5.82 -11.36
C ARG A 15 -8.16 6.56 -12.65
N ASN A 16 -9.15 7.15 -13.28
CA ASN A 16 -8.94 7.94 -14.50
C ASN A 16 -8.01 9.15 -14.25
N ASN A 17 -8.18 9.84 -13.13
CA ASN A 17 -7.31 10.95 -12.75
C ASN A 17 -5.88 10.45 -12.44
N LEU A 18 -5.76 9.39 -11.62
CA LEU A 18 -4.45 8.80 -11.30
C LEU A 18 -3.69 8.33 -12.54
N LYS A 19 -4.40 7.83 -13.55
CA LYS A 19 -3.76 7.45 -14.82
C LYS A 19 -3.11 8.66 -15.50
N ILE A 20 -3.78 9.81 -15.49
CA ILE A 20 -3.23 11.05 -16.05
C ILE A 20 -1.97 11.45 -15.28
N ASP A 21 -2.03 11.41 -13.95
CA ASP A 21 -0.89 11.76 -13.09
C ASP A 21 0.29 10.80 -13.31
N CYS A 22 0.02 9.49 -13.43
CA CYS A 22 1.05 8.48 -13.74
C CYS A 22 1.69 8.72 -15.12
N ASP A 23 0.89 9.06 -16.14
CA ASP A 23 1.40 9.37 -17.48
C ASP A 23 2.27 10.64 -17.46
N GLU A 24 1.94 11.64 -16.66
CA GLU A 24 2.76 12.83 -16.43
C GLU A 24 4.10 12.52 -15.74
N LEU A 25 4.09 11.64 -14.73
CA LEU A 25 5.30 11.19 -14.06
C LEU A 25 6.20 10.40 -15.00
N LYS A 26 5.64 9.53 -15.84
CA LYS A 26 6.39 8.74 -16.84
C LYS A 26 7.09 9.64 -17.87
N LYS A 27 6.49 10.76 -18.27
CA LYS A 27 7.15 11.77 -19.13
C LYS A 27 8.40 12.36 -18.49
N LYS A 28 8.47 12.36 -17.14
CA LYS A 28 9.62 12.79 -16.34
C LYS A 28 10.57 11.64 -15.99
N CYS A 29 10.39 10.46 -16.62
CA CYS A 29 11.13 9.22 -16.32
C CYS A 29 10.96 8.73 -14.87
N ILE A 30 9.82 9.04 -14.24
CA ILE A 30 9.43 8.54 -12.93
C ILE A 30 8.34 7.47 -13.12
N PHE A 31 8.63 6.25 -12.69
CA PHE A 31 7.73 5.08 -12.82
C PHE A 31 7.24 4.71 -11.41
N PRO A 32 6.02 5.14 -11.01
CA PRO A 32 5.50 4.80 -9.68
C PRO A 32 5.44 3.30 -9.48
N LYS A 33 5.93 2.81 -8.33
CA LYS A 33 5.94 1.39 -8.00
C LYS A 33 5.43 1.16 -6.58
N LEU A 34 4.50 0.22 -6.45
CA LEU A 34 3.94 -0.27 -5.19
C LEU A 34 4.44 -1.67 -4.91
N ALA A 35 5.12 -1.87 -3.78
CA ALA A 35 5.46 -3.18 -3.23
C ALA A 35 4.37 -3.63 -2.25
N VAL A 36 3.80 -4.82 -2.47
CA VAL A 36 2.78 -5.39 -1.60
C VAL A 36 3.29 -6.68 -1.00
N ILE A 37 3.31 -6.73 0.33
CA ILE A 37 3.74 -7.90 1.10
C ILE A 37 2.50 -8.65 1.56
N LEU A 38 2.40 -9.93 1.24
CA LEU A 38 1.36 -10.85 1.68
C LEU A 38 2.01 -12.02 2.42
N VAL A 39 1.66 -12.22 3.69
CA VAL A 39 2.16 -13.32 4.50
C VAL A 39 1.09 -14.40 4.65
N GLY A 40 1.41 -15.60 4.22
CA GLY A 40 0.52 -16.75 4.30
C GLY A 40 -0.44 -16.86 3.11
N ASN A 41 -1.51 -17.62 3.32
CA ASN A 41 -2.40 -18.10 2.25
C ASN A 41 -3.86 -17.70 2.42
N ASP A 42 -4.15 -16.62 3.18
CA ASP A 42 -5.53 -16.18 3.37
C ASP A 42 -6.20 -15.84 2.03
N SER A 43 -7.34 -16.49 1.77
CA SER A 43 -8.02 -16.39 0.48
C SER A 43 -8.61 -15.00 0.22
N ALA A 44 -9.09 -14.32 1.27
CA ALA A 44 -9.63 -12.97 1.16
C ALA A 44 -8.51 -11.98 0.83
N SER A 45 -7.39 -12.05 1.54
CA SER A 45 -6.20 -11.23 1.29
C SER A 45 -5.68 -11.37 -0.15
N LYS A 46 -5.65 -12.60 -0.68
CA LYS A 46 -5.27 -12.84 -2.09
C LYS A 46 -6.21 -12.16 -3.09
N VAL A 47 -7.51 -12.13 -2.80
CA VAL A 47 -8.47 -11.42 -3.65
C VAL A 47 -8.22 -9.91 -3.61
N TYR A 48 -7.94 -9.34 -2.43
CA TYR A 48 -7.63 -7.93 -2.29
C TYR A 48 -6.33 -7.55 -3.00
N VAL A 49 -5.26 -8.33 -2.83
CA VAL A 49 -3.98 -8.10 -3.51
C VAL A 49 -4.15 -8.16 -5.03
N ARG A 50 -4.86 -9.16 -5.56
CA ARG A 50 -5.15 -9.27 -6.99
C ARG A 50 -5.96 -8.08 -7.53
N ASN A 51 -6.93 -7.59 -6.76
CA ASN A 51 -7.72 -6.42 -7.16
C ASN A 51 -6.87 -5.13 -7.15
N LYS A 52 -5.94 -4.99 -6.18
CA LYS A 52 -4.97 -3.91 -6.13
C LYS A 52 -4.03 -3.95 -7.34
N ASN A 53 -3.50 -5.14 -7.68
CA ASN A 53 -2.67 -5.31 -8.86
C ASN A 53 -3.39 -4.84 -10.13
N ARG A 54 -4.62 -5.29 -10.37
CA ARG A 54 -5.42 -4.85 -11.53
C ARG A 54 -5.63 -3.32 -11.55
N ALA A 55 -5.88 -2.72 -10.39
CA ALA A 55 -6.05 -1.27 -10.30
C ALA A 55 -4.74 -0.53 -10.61
N CYS A 56 -3.59 -1.03 -10.13
CA CYS A 56 -2.28 -0.50 -10.45
C CYS A 56 -1.98 -0.60 -11.96
N GLU A 57 -2.23 -1.76 -12.57
CA GLU A 57 -2.10 -1.96 -14.03
C GLU A 57 -2.96 -0.97 -14.82
N GLU A 58 -4.22 -0.76 -14.41
CA GLU A 58 -5.16 0.16 -15.07
C GLU A 58 -4.64 1.60 -15.08
N VAL A 59 -4.03 2.05 -13.97
CA VAL A 59 -3.56 3.44 -13.83
C VAL A 59 -2.09 3.63 -14.21
N GLY A 60 -1.37 2.54 -14.44
CA GLY A 60 0.03 2.59 -14.87
C GLY A 60 1.04 2.72 -13.73
N ILE A 61 0.72 2.20 -12.54
CA ILE A 61 1.61 1.98 -11.41
C ILE A 61 2.20 0.58 -11.52
N ASP A 62 3.52 0.44 -11.43
CA ASP A 62 4.18 -0.86 -11.34
C ASP A 62 3.82 -1.55 -10.02
N PHE A 63 3.53 -2.83 -10.08
CA PHE A 63 3.10 -3.62 -8.92
C PHE A 63 4.07 -4.78 -8.69
N GLU A 64 4.63 -4.86 -7.49
CA GLU A 64 5.55 -5.93 -7.10
C GLU A 64 4.99 -6.67 -5.88
N GLU A 65 4.64 -7.95 -6.05
CA GLU A 65 4.07 -8.79 -4.99
C GLU A 65 5.17 -9.62 -4.31
N TYR A 66 5.20 -9.57 -2.99
CA TYR A 66 6.06 -10.40 -2.13
C TYR A 66 5.18 -11.38 -1.34
N LEU A 67 5.05 -12.60 -1.88
CA LEU A 67 4.31 -13.66 -1.22
C LEU A 67 5.25 -14.44 -0.29
N LEU A 68 5.03 -14.32 1.00
CA LEU A 68 5.81 -14.98 2.04
C LEU A 68 5.04 -16.18 2.62
N ASN A 69 5.76 -17.21 3.04
CA ASN A 69 5.17 -18.35 3.72
C ASN A 69 4.57 -17.94 5.08
N ALA A 70 3.58 -18.71 5.54
CA ALA A 70 2.93 -18.40 6.82
C ALA A 70 3.82 -18.62 8.04
N ASP A 71 4.90 -19.36 7.91
CA ASP A 71 5.86 -19.74 8.97
C ASP A 71 7.14 -18.90 9.00
N ILE A 72 7.19 -17.80 8.21
CA ILE A 72 8.34 -16.88 8.25
C ILE A 72 8.57 -16.34 9.66
N THR A 73 9.80 -16.00 9.97
CA THR A 73 10.17 -15.33 11.20
C THR A 73 9.89 -13.81 11.14
N GLN A 74 9.77 -13.17 12.29
CA GLN A 74 9.68 -11.72 12.39
C GLN A 74 10.89 -11.04 11.74
N GLU A 75 12.08 -11.58 11.94
CA GLU A 75 13.33 -11.07 11.38
C GLU A 75 13.31 -11.08 9.85
N GLU A 76 12.84 -12.16 9.23
CA GLU A 76 12.71 -12.24 7.77
C GLU A 76 11.75 -11.19 7.22
N LEU A 77 10.60 -10.96 7.88
CA LEU A 77 9.65 -9.92 7.50
C LEU A 77 10.29 -8.53 7.60
N ILE A 78 10.95 -8.22 8.72
CA ILE A 78 11.61 -6.93 8.94
C ILE A 78 12.75 -6.70 7.95
N ASN A 79 13.55 -7.73 7.67
CA ASN A 79 14.63 -7.65 6.68
C ASN A 79 14.09 -7.37 5.27
N LEU A 80 12.97 -7.99 4.88
CA LEU A 80 12.32 -7.66 3.61
C LEU A 80 11.86 -6.20 3.59
N ILE A 81 11.16 -5.73 4.64
CA ILE A 81 10.68 -4.34 4.70
C ILE A 81 11.86 -3.37 4.60
N ASN A 82 12.96 -3.60 5.33
CA ASN A 82 14.15 -2.76 5.27
C ASN A 82 14.74 -2.74 3.85
N SER A 83 14.82 -3.89 3.18
CA SER A 83 15.31 -3.97 1.81
C SER A 83 14.43 -3.13 0.84
N LEU A 84 13.12 -3.10 1.07
CA LEU A 84 12.18 -2.30 0.27
C LEU A 84 12.26 -0.81 0.60
N ASN A 85 12.53 -0.45 1.85
CA ASN A 85 12.79 0.93 2.26
C ASN A 85 14.00 1.50 1.50
N ASP A 86 15.04 0.70 1.32
CA ASP A 86 16.29 1.12 0.66
C ASP A 86 16.18 1.18 -0.87
N LYS A 87 15.22 0.48 -1.48
CA LYS A 87 15.01 0.50 -2.93
C LYS A 87 14.48 1.85 -3.39
N LYS A 88 15.26 2.58 -4.19
CA LYS A 88 14.88 3.91 -4.72
C LYS A 88 13.74 3.88 -5.74
N ASP A 89 13.54 2.74 -6.39
CA ASP A 89 12.48 2.53 -7.37
C ASP A 89 11.17 2.04 -6.75
N VAL A 90 11.12 1.73 -5.45
CA VAL A 90 9.90 1.45 -4.70
C VAL A 90 9.41 2.72 -4.03
N HIS A 91 8.21 3.17 -4.38
CA HIS A 91 7.62 4.43 -3.92
C HIS A 91 6.57 4.25 -2.82
N GLY A 92 5.99 3.05 -2.73
CA GLY A 92 5.05 2.70 -1.68
C GLY A 92 5.22 1.25 -1.24
N ILE A 93 5.00 0.99 0.04
CA ILE A 93 5.02 -0.35 0.65
C ILE A 93 3.69 -0.56 1.35
N LEU A 94 3.07 -1.70 1.10
CA LEU A 94 1.83 -2.12 1.71
C LEU A 94 1.99 -3.52 2.32
N LEU A 95 1.78 -3.64 3.62
CA LEU A 95 1.68 -4.94 4.30
C LEU A 95 0.21 -5.34 4.40
N GLN A 96 -0.19 -6.34 3.61
CA GLN A 96 -1.57 -6.81 3.59
C GLN A 96 -1.92 -7.52 4.90
N SER A 97 -2.89 -6.98 5.62
CA SER A 97 -3.47 -7.60 6.82
C SER A 97 -4.63 -8.54 6.47
N PRO A 98 -4.88 -9.59 7.29
CA PRO A 98 -4.14 -9.98 8.49
C PRO A 98 -2.82 -10.71 8.17
N ILE A 99 -1.89 -10.70 9.15
CA ILE A 99 -0.69 -11.53 9.13
C ILE A 99 -0.79 -12.63 10.20
N PRO A 100 0.04 -13.71 10.15
CA PRO A 100 0.05 -14.75 11.18
C PRO A 100 0.29 -14.20 12.60
N ASN A 101 -0.39 -14.78 13.60
CA ASN A 101 -0.39 -14.27 14.99
C ASN A 101 0.96 -14.29 15.70
N HIS A 102 1.94 -15.03 15.21
CA HIS A 102 3.30 -15.07 15.79
C HIS A 102 4.17 -13.89 15.35
N LEU A 103 3.69 -13.07 14.39
CA LEU A 103 4.37 -11.89 13.92
C LEU A 103 3.80 -10.62 14.58
N ASP A 104 4.69 -9.69 14.94
CA ASP A 104 4.27 -8.36 15.43
C ASP A 104 4.03 -7.40 14.25
N ILE A 105 2.75 -7.20 13.94
CA ILE A 105 2.33 -6.28 12.88
C ILE A 105 2.70 -4.82 13.20
N ASN A 106 2.71 -4.44 14.49
CA ASN A 106 3.04 -3.07 14.88
C ASN A 106 4.52 -2.77 14.66
N GLU A 107 5.39 -3.75 14.89
CA GLU A 107 6.81 -3.62 14.55
C GLU A 107 6.98 -3.48 13.03
N ALA A 108 6.28 -4.30 12.25
CA ALA A 108 6.32 -4.21 10.79
C ALA A 108 5.86 -2.82 10.28
N PHE A 109 4.76 -2.28 10.80
CA PHE A 109 4.29 -0.93 10.44
C PHE A 109 5.27 0.17 10.85
N ARG A 110 5.94 0.05 12.01
CA ARG A 110 6.99 0.99 12.44
C ARG A 110 8.23 0.92 11.55
N THR A 111 8.51 -0.25 10.97
CA THR A 111 9.68 -0.46 10.11
C THR A 111 9.50 0.14 8.72
N ILE A 112 8.28 0.16 8.17
CA ILE A 112 8.01 0.87 6.90
C ILE A 112 8.28 2.36 7.14
N ILE A 113 9.17 2.96 6.34
CA ILE A 113 9.46 4.41 6.49
C ILE A 113 8.20 5.25 6.15
N PRO A 114 7.98 6.36 6.86
CA PRO A 114 6.75 7.16 6.72
C PRO A 114 6.45 7.60 5.29
N GLU A 115 7.48 7.86 4.49
CA GLU A 115 7.40 8.32 3.11
C GLU A 115 6.91 7.23 2.14
N LYS A 116 6.99 5.95 2.54
CA LYS A 116 6.53 4.79 1.76
C LYS A 116 5.33 4.07 2.38
N ASP A 117 4.86 4.51 3.53
CA ASP A 117 3.72 3.94 4.25
C ASP A 117 2.40 4.40 3.63
N VAL A 118 1.98 3.73 2.55
CA VAL A 118 0.78 4.11 1.79
C VAL A 118 -0.54 3.86 2.52
N ASP A 119 -0.54 3.07 3.59
CA ASP A 119 -1.72 2.82 4.44
C ASP A 119 -1.83 3.81 5.61
N GLY A 120 -0.78 4.59 5.90
CA GLY A 120 -0.75 5.57 6.98
C GLY A 120 -0.75 4.95 8.39
N PHE A 121 -0.23 3.73 8.55
CA PHE A 121 -0.18 3.02 9.84
C PHE A 121 1.12 3.23 10.61
N ASN A 122 2.15 3.83 9.99
CA ASN A 122 3.34 4.21 10.72
C ASN A 122 2.98 5.22 11.82
N PRO A 123 3.47 5.06 13.07
CA PRO A 123 3.14 5.95 14.17
C PRO A 123 3.41 7.44 13.91
N LEU A 124 4.40 7.76 13.07
CA LEU A 124 4.67 9.15 12.69
C LEU A 124 3.55 9.71 11.81
N ASN A 125 3.05 8.94 10.83
CA ASN A 125 1.94 9.33 9.97
C ASN A 125 0.65 9.47 10.80
N VAL A 126 0.37 8.53 11.70
CA VAL A 126 -0.76 8.62 12.64
C VAL A 126 -0.65 9.85 13.53
N GLY A 127 0.55 10.14 14.04
CA GLY A 127 0.81 11.35 14.85
C GLY A 127 0.57 12.64 14.06
N LYS A 128 1.10 12.72 12.84
CA LYS A 128 0.88 13.87 11.94
C LYS A 128 -0.61 14.07 11.64
N LEU A 129 -1.34 12.99 11.33
CA LEU A 129 -2.78 13.03 11.08
C LEU A 129 -3.53 13.59 12.29
N THR A 130 -3.20 13.12 13.51
CA THR A 130 -3.81 13.60 14.76
C THR A 130 -3.56 15.10 15.00
N LEU A 131 -2.41 15.60 14.55
CA LEU A 131 -2.04 17.02 14.64
C LEU A 131 -2.58 17.87 13.48
N GLY A 132 -3.34 17.29 12.56
CA GLY A 132 -3.85 18.01 11.37
C GLY A 132 -2.74 18.39 10.37
N GLN A 133 -1.62 17.67 10.39
CA GLN A 133 -0.51 17.86 9.46
C GLN A 133 -0.69 17.00 8.21
N GLU A 134 -0.11 17.43 7.09
CA GLU A 134 -0.12 16.68 5.84
C GLU A 134 0.63 15.34 5.99
N THR A 135 -0.05 14.25 5.65
CA THR A 135 0.48 12.89 5.75
C THR A 135 -0.38 11.91 4.94
N PHE A 136 0.07 10.66 4.84
CA PHE A 136 -0.77 9.58 4.32
C PHE A 136 -1.92 9.27 5.30
N VAL A 137 -3.10 9.08 4.75
CA VAL A 137 -4.32 8.78 5.51
C VAL A 137 -4.85 7.42 5.08
N SER A 138 -5.19 6.58 6.05
CA SER A 138 -5.80 5.28 5.75
C SER A 138 -7.08 5.46 4.94
N CYS A 139 -7.24 4.66 3.88
CA CYS A 139 -8.32 4.82 2.90
C CYS A 139 -9.73 4.72 3.49
N THR A 140 -9.93 3.86 4.50
CA THR A 140 -11.28 3.62 5.06
C THR A 140 -11.83 4.82 5.83
N PRO A 141 -11.07 5.53 6.68
CA PRO A 141 -11.53 6.71 7.38
C PRO A 141 -11.46 8.00 6.54
N TYR A 142 -10.79 8.00 5.42
CA TYR A 142 -10.68 9.14 4.53
C TYR A 142 -11.98 9.36 3.76
#